data_f4ecaac1d4d9439feb8560d0a7bcc9c8
#
_entry.id   f4ecaac1d4d9439feb8560d0a7bcc9c8
#
_cell.length_a   1.000
_cell.length_b   1.000
_cell.length_c   1.000
_cell.angle_alpha   90.00
_cell.angle_beta   90.00
_cell.angle_gamma   90.00
#
_symmetry.space_group_name_H-M   'P 1'
#
loop_
_entity.id
_entity.type
_entity.pdbx_description
1 polymer ?
#
loop_
_entity_poly.entity_id
_entity_poly.type
_entity_poly.pdbx_seq_one_letter_code
_entity_poly.pdbx_strand_id
1 'polypeptide(L)'
;MTNGLKKEDSAALKGLAVLLLIFHHCYRLADRIERYQVDLCGLTTEQLVAIAECCKICVAIFAFVSGYGLMYGYSAKMKNKEKYAVSEWISGHLLSTMSGFWFTAAVSYLIYFGLGLKDLSKWGENFYERGFAVFADILGISRLLETESLNGAWWYMSAAFVFIIL
;
A
#
# COMPACT_ATOMS: atom_id res chain seq x y z
N MET A 1 -34.09 -5.24 2.15
CA MET A 1 -33.02 -4.91 3.11
C MET A 1 -31.72 -5.41 2.52
N THR A 2 -30.91 -4.55 1.96
CA THR A 2 -29.59 -4.91 1.45
C THR A 2 -28.66 -5.08 2.64
N ASN A 3 -28.36 -6.34 2.99
CA ASN A 3 -27.31 -6.64 3.96
C ASN A 3 -25.95 -6.23 3.36
N GLY A 4 -25.64 -4.95 3.44
CA GLY A 4 -24.33 -4.45 3.08
C GLY A 4 -23.26 -4.93 4.07
N LEU A 5 -21.98 -4.80 3.69
CA LEU A 5 -20.83 -5.14 4.53
C LEU A 5 -20.88 -4.30 5.82
N LYS A 6 -20.94 -4.95 6.98
CA LYS A 6 -20.93 -4.27 8.28
C LYS A 6 -19.52 -3.73 8.57
N LYS A 7 -19.44 -2.76 9.47
CA LYS A 7 -18.16 -2.17 9.88
C LYS A 7 -17.23 -3.23 10.51
N GLU A 8 -17.79 -4.15 11.26
CA GLU A 8 -17.07 -5.25 11.90
C GLU A 8 -16.51 -6.24 10.87
N ASP A 9 -17.32 -6.61 9.85
CA ASP A 9 -16.89 -7.50 8.76
C ASP A 9 -15.76 -6.84 7.94
N SER A 10 -15.89 -5.53 7.69
CA SER A 10 -14.84 -4.74 7.03
C SER A 10 -13.55 -4.71 7.82
N ALA A 11 -13.63 -4.58 9.16
CA ALA A 11 -12.46 -4.61 10.03
C ALA A 11 -11.82 -6.01 10.06
N ALA A 12 -12.62 -7.06 10.13
CA ALA A 12 -12.14 -8.45 10.09
C ALA A 12 -11.43 -8.77 8.76
N LEU A 13 -12.02 -8.36 7.63
CA LEU A 13 -11.38 -8.53 6.29
C LEU A 13 -10.05 -7.78 6.20
N LYS A 14 -9.96 -6.56 6.73
CA LYS A 14 -8.70 -5.81 6.77
C LYS A 14 -7.67 -6.52 7.65
N GLY A 15 -8.08 -7.04 8.82
CA GLY A 15 -7.20 -7.82 9.69
C GLY A 15 -6.65 -9.06 8.99
N LEU A 16 -7.51 -9.83 8.33
CA LEU A 16 -7.11 -10.98 7.52
C LEU A 16 -6.13 -10.57 6.42
N ALA A 17 -6.43 -9.50 5.68
CA ALA A 17 -5.57 -9.01 4.62
C ALA A 17 -4.18 -8.59 5.14
N VAL A 18 -4.08 -7.99 6.35
CA VAL A 18 -2.79 -7.68 6.98
C VAL A 18 -2.00 -8.95 7.28
N LEU A 19 -2.63 -9.98 7.83
CA LEU A 19 -1.96 -11.26 8.10
C LEU A 19 -1.43 -11.92 6.82
N LEU A 20 -2.25 -11.95 5.75
CA LEU A 20 -1.83 -12.45 4.44
C LEU A 20 -0.67 -11.61 3.86
N LEU A 21 -0.71 -10.29 4.02
CA LEU A 21 0.35 -9.38 3.57
C LEU A 21 1.67 -9.67 4.28
N ILE A 22 1.64 -9.83 5.59
CA ILE A 22 2.83 -10.15 6.39
C ILE A 22 3.39 -11.50 5.94
N PHE A 23 2.54 -12.52 5.81
CA PHE A 23 2.94 -13.85 5.35
C PHE A 23 3.60 -13.78 3.97
N HIS A 24 2.96 -13.08 3.00
CA HIS A 24 3.51 -12.86 1.67
C HIS A 24 4.91 -12.25 1.73
N HIS A 25 5.08 -11.16 2.46
CA HIS A 25 6.38 -10.47 2.53
C HIS A 25 7.46 -11.27 3.25
N CYS A 26 7.10 -12.10 4.22
CA CYS A 26 8.06 -12.95 4.92
C CYS A 26 8.57 -14.10 4.05
N TYR A 27 7.70 -14.75 3.27
CA TYR A 27 7.98 -16.05 2.66
C TYR A 27 7.99 -16.08 1.13
N ARG A 28 7.80 -14.96 0.44
CA ARG A 28 7.77 -14.92 -1.02
C ARG A 28 9.12 -15.15 -1.71
N LEU A 29 10.23 -15.05 -0.98
CA LEU A 29 11.58 -15.16 -1.50
C LEU A 29 12.28 -16.40 -0.93
N ALA A 30 12.59 -17.36 -1.81
CA ALA A 30 13.25 -18.60 -1.43
C ALA A 30 14.58 -18.37 -0.71
N ASP A 31 15.39 -17.42 -1.18
CA ASP A 31 16.68 -17.07 -0.59
C ASP A 31 16.58 -16.60 0.87
N ARG A 32 15.47 -15.99 1.26
CA ARG A 32 15.22 -15.60 2.66
C ARG A 32 14.89 -16.81 3.51
N ILE A 33 14.06 -17.72 3.01
CA ILE A 33 13.69 -18.94 3.73
C ILE A 33 14.94 -19.76 4.03
N GLU A 34 15.80 -19.95 3.03
CA GLU A 34 17.06 -20.69 3.17
C GLU A 34 18.04 -19.99 4.10
N ARG A 35 18.21 -18.67 3.97
CA ARG A 35 19.11 -17.87 4.80
C ARG A 35 18.77 -17.93 6.28
N TYR A 36 17.49 -17.88 6.61
CA TYR A 36 17.02 -17.88 8.01
C TYR A 36 16.68 -19.26 8.52
N GLN A 37 16.91 -20.33 7.73
CA GLN A 37 16.69 -21.73 8.12
C GLN A 37 15.30 -21.93 8.75
N VAL A 38 14.27 -21.39 8.11
CA VAL A 38 12.90 -21.42 8.63
C VAL A 38 12.41 -22.86 8.69
N ASP A 39 11.90 -23.29 9.85
CA ASP A 39 11.19 -24.57 9.96
C ASP A 39 9.88 -24.50 9.20
N LEU A 40 9.76 -25.32 8.17
CA LEU A 40 8.65 -25.31 7.22
C LEU A 40 7.51 -26.27 7.61
N CYS A 41 7.57 -26.86 8.79
CA CYS A 41 6.53 -27.83 9.26
C CYS A 41 6.20 -28.92 8.21
N GLY A 42 7.22 -29.43 7.52
CA GLY A 42 7.08 -30.46 6.49
C GLY A 42 6.76 -29.96 5.07
N LEU A 43 6.63 -28.65 4.86
CA LEU A 43 6.51 -28.05 3.53
C LEU A 43 7.88 -27.91 2.88
N THR A 44 7.94 -27.99 1.55
CA THR A 44 9.15 -27.60 0.80
C THR A 44 9.20 -26.08 0.63
N THR A 45 10.39 -25.55 0.33
CA THR A 45 10.59 -24.11 0.05
C THR A 45 9.67 -23.64 -1.08
N GLU A 46 9.54 -24.43 -2.15
CA GLU A 46 8.69 -24.10 -3.31
C GLU A 46 7.21 -24.04 -2.92
N GLN A 47 6.75 -24.97 -2.09
CA GLN A 47 5.37 -24.99 -1.58
C GLN A 47 5.08 -23.75 -0.74
N LEU A 48 6.00 -23.40 0.16
CA LEU A 48 5.84 -22.22 1.01
C LEU A 48 5.81 -20.92 0.18
N VAL A 49 6.71 -20.80 -0.80
CA VAL A 49 6.71 -19.66 -1.75
C VAL A 49 5.41 -19.60 -2.53
N ALA A 50 4.91 -20.74 -3.04
CA ALA A 50 3.63 -20.77 -3.76
C ALA A 50 2.45 -20.30 -2.88
N ILE A 51 2.39 -20.76 -1.62
CA ILE A 51 1.38 -20.30 -0.66
C ILE A 51 1.53 -18.78 -0.41
N ALA A 52 2.75 -18.31 -0.21
CA ALA A 52 3.03 -16.89 0.00
C ALA A 52 2.62 -16.03 -1.23
N GLU A 53 2.84 -16.53 -2.45
CA GLU A 53 2.38 -15.85 -3.67
C GLU A 53 0.84 -15.80 -3.76
N CYS A 54 0.12 -16.84 -3.36
CA CYS A 54 -1.35 -16.81 -3.27
C CYS A 54 -1.83 -15.75 -2.27
N CYS A 55 -1.07 -15.45 -1.22
CA CYS A 55 -1.42 -14.42 -0.24
C CYS A 55 -1.44 -12.99 -0.81
N LYS A 56 -0.98 -12.76 -2.05
CA LYS A 56 -1.18 -11.49 -2.79
C LYS A 56 -2.66 -11.09 -2.91
N ILE A 57 -3.59 -12.02 -2.73
CA ILE A 57 -5.03 -11.72 -2.66
C ILE A 57 -5.34 -10.61 -1.65
N CYS A 58 -4.48 -10.40 -0.65
CA CYS A 58 -4.60 -9.31 0.33
C CYS A 58 -4.78 -7.94 -0.32
N VAL A 59 -4.12 -7.69 -1.46
CA VAL A 59 -4.23 -6.42 -2.21
C VAL A 59 -5.64 -6.24 -2.75
N ALA A 60 -6.23 -7.30 -3.32
CA ALA A 60 -7.61 -7.26 -3.82
C ALA A 60 -8.61 -7.05 -2.66
N ILE A 61 -8.37 -7.67 -1.50
CA ILE A 61 -9.21 -7.47 -0.31
C ILE A 61 -9.14 -6.00 0.15
N PHE A 62 -7.94 -5.41 0.24
CA PHE A 62 -7.79 -4.00 0.59
C PHE A 62 -8.47 -3.07 -0.41
N ALA A 63 -8.29 -3.32 -1.71
CA ALA A 63 -8.92 -2.53 -2.77
C ALA A 63 -10.45 -2.59 -2.67
N PHE A 64 -11.00 -3.80 -2.55
CA PHE A 64 -12.45 -4.01 -2.42
C PHE A 64 -13.03 -3.31 -1.19
N VAL A 65 -12.45 -3.55 0.00
CA VAL A 65 -12.97 -2.98 1.25
C VAL A 65 -12.84 -1.46 1.27
N SER A 66 -11.76 -0.92 0.69
CA SER A 66 -11.56 0.54 0.57
C SER A 66 -12.53 1.17 -0.40
N GLY A 67 -12.70 0.61 -1.60
CA GLY A 67 -13.67 1.08 -2.59
C GLY A 67 -15.10 1.01 -2.08
N TYR A 68 -15.47 -0.12 -1.42
CA TYR A 68 -16.78 -0.25 -0.80
C TYR A 68 -17.01 0.82 0.27
N GLY A 69 -16.03 1.06 1.14
CA GLY A 69 -16.10 2.08 2.19
C GLY A 69 -16.26 3.49 1.64
N LEU A 70 -15.53 3.83 0.57
CA LEU A 70 -15.63 5.12 -0.13
C LEU A 70 -17.02 5.31 -0.72
N MET A 71 -17.53 4.34 -1.48
CA MET A 71 -18.86 4.40 -2.10
C MET A 71 -19.97 4.47 -1.06
N TYR A 72 -19.88 3.68 0.01
CA TYR A 72 -20.85 3.71 1.09
C TYR A 72 -20.90 5.07 1.79
N GLY A 73 -19.72 5.61 2.13
CA GLY A 73 -19.60 6.92 2.77
C GLY A 73 -20.11 8.06 1.88
N TYR A 74 -19.78 8.03 0.59
CA TYR A 74 -20.30 8.99 -0.39
C TYR A 74 -21.81 8.92 -0.51
N SER A 75 -22.37 7.72 -0.68
CA SER A 75 -23.82 7.49 -0.79
C SER A 75 -24.58 7.94 0.46
N ALA A 76 -24.00 7.76 1.65
CA ALA A 76 -24.61 8.22 2.90
C ALA A 76 -24.69 9.75 2.99
N LYS A 77 -23.63 10.46 2.56
CA LYS A 77 -23.62 11.94 2.50
C LYS A 77 -24.62 12.49 1.49
N MET A 78 -24.70 11.88 0.30
CA MET A 78 -25.66 12.30 -0.73
C MET A 78 -27.11 12.11 -0.29
N LYS A 79 -27.43 11.08 0.48
CA LYS A 79 -28.78 10.88 1.04
C LYS A 79 -29.20 11.98 2.03
N ASN A 80 -28.25 12.54 2.75
CA ASN A 80 -28.51 13.62 3.71
C ASN A 80 -28.66 15.00 3.06
N LYS A 81 -28.79 15.07 1.71
CA LYS A 81 -28.95 16.31 0.93
C LYS A 81 -27.85 17.36 1.16
N GLU A 82 -26.73 16.96 1.67
CA GLU A 82 -25.55 17.82 1.69
C GLU A 82 -25.09 18.02 0.24
N LYS A 83 -25.09 19.26 -0.24
CA LYS A 83 -24.47 19.63 -1.51
C LYS A 83 -22.95 19.51 -1.36
N TYR A 84 -22.46 18.28 -1.37
CA TYR A 84 -21.03 18.02 -1.33
C TYR A 84 -20.52 17.88 -2.77
N ALA A 85 -19.58 18.71 -3.16
CA ALA A 85 -18.93 18.53 -4.45
C ALA A 85 -18.10 17.24 -4.40
N VAL A 86 -18.21 16.41 -5.45
CA VAL A 86 -17.41 15.17 -5.58
C VAL A 86 -15.91 15.47 -5.39
N SER A 87 -15.44 16.61 -5.88
CA SER A 87 -14.07 17.08 -5.74
C SER A 87 -13.64 17.27 -4.28
N GLU A 88 -14.54 17.79 -3.43
CA GLU A 88 -14.23 17.95 -1.98
C GLU A 88 -14.15 16.61 -1.29
N TRP A 89 -15.00 15.65 -1.68
CA TRP A 89 -14.95 14.29 -1.16
C TRP A 89 -13.64 13.60 -1.54
N ILE A 90 -13.26 13.63 -2.81
CA ILE A 90 -12.02 13.04 -3.31
C ILE A 90 -10.81 13.70 -2.66
N SER A 91 -10.73 15.04 -2.64
CA SER A 91 -9.59 15.75 -2.07
C SER A 91 -9.42 15.49 -0.57
N GLY A 92 -10.53 15.43 0.18
CA GLY A 92 -10.50 15.10 1.60
C GLY A 92 -9.96 13.69 1.88
N HIS A 93 -10.33 12.69 1.06
CA HIS A 93 -9.83 11.33 1.18
C HIS A 93 -8.37 11.20 0.73
N LEU A 94 -7.99 11.87 -0.35
CA LEU A 94 -6.60 11.95 -0.78
C LEU A 94 -5.71 12.54 0.30
N LEU A 95 -6.07 13.71 0.84
CA LEU A 95 -5.28 14.37 1.89
C LEU A 95 -5.18 13.52 3.15
N SER A 96 -6.27 12.87 3.57
CA SER A 96 -6.27 11.98 4.73
C SER A 96 -5.34 10.78 4.52
N THR A 97 -5.36 10.17 3.34
CA THR A 97 -4.50 9.04 2.99
C THR A 97 -3.04 9.50 2.90
N MET A 98 -2.79 10.63 2.23
CA MET A 98 -1.45 11.17 2.05
C MET A 98 -0.81 11.64 3.33
N SER A 99 -1.56 12.21 4.28
CA SER A 99 -0.99 12.68 5.55
C SER A 99 -0.32 11.54 6.34
N GLY A 100 -0.97 10.37 6.42
CA GLY A 100 -0.38 9.17 7.04
C GLY A 100 0.83 8.64 6.28
N PHE A 101 0.75 8.64 4.95
CA PHE A 101 1.86 8.23 4.09
C PHE A 101 3.07 9.17 4.22
N TRP A 102 2.86 10.47 4.16
CA TRP A 102 3.95 11.46 4.30
C TRP A 102 4.67 11.36 5.64
N PHE A 103 3.94 11.13 6.72
CA PHE A 103 4.55 10.86 8.03
C PHE A 103 5.46 9.63 7.97
N THR A 104 4.95 8.52 7.43
CA THR A 104 5.72 7.28 7.27
C THR A 104 6.91 7.47 6.35
N ALA A 105 6.74 8.18 5.24
CA ALA A 105 7.81 8.50 4.30
C ALA A 105 8.91 9.34 4.97
N ALA A 106 8.54 10.41 5.67
CA ALA A 106 9.50 11.26 6.37
C ALA A 106 10.33 10.48 7.39
N VAL A 107 9.68 9.65 8.21
CA VAL A 107 10.38 8.79 9.18
C VAL A 107 11.31 7.80 8.48
N SER A 108 10.84 7.17 7.38
CA SER A 108 11.64 6.22 6.61
C SER A 108 12.86 6.90 5.96
N TYR A 109 12.69 8.07 5.36
CA TYR A 109 13.79 8.84 4.80
C TYR A 109 14.80 9.23 5.86
N LEU A 110 14.35 9.71 7.02
CA LEU A 110 15.24 10.04 8.15
C LEU A 110 16.06 8.83 8.61
N ILE A 111 15.43 7.67 8.74
CA ILE A 111 16.11 6.44 9.16
C ILE A 111 17.12 6.00 8.09
N TYR A 112 16.69 5.86 6.84
CA TYR A 112 17.55 5.32 5.79
C TYR A 112 18.73 6.22 5.45
N PHE A 113 18.53 7.54 5.39
CA PHE A 113 19.60 8.48 5.10
C PHE A 113 20.41 8.81 6.35
N GLY A 114 19.77 8.95 7.51
CA GLY A 114 20.45 9.20 8.77
C GLY A 114 21.40 8.07 9.20
N LEU A 115 21.05 6.83 8.85
CA LEU A 115 21.90 5.66 9.12
C LEU A 115 22.78 5.25 7.91
N GLY A 116 22.73 5.98 6.80
CA GLY A 116 23.49 5.64 5.60
C GLY A 116 23.10 4.30 4.94
N LEU A 117 21.87 3.84 5.14
CA LEU A 117 21.40 2.53 4.66
C LEU A 117 21.04 2.51 3.17
N LYS A 118 20.85 3.66 2.56
CA LYS A 118 20.49 3.80 1.14
C LYS A 118 21.36 4.86 0.46
N ASP A 119 21.84 4.51 -0.72
CA ASP A 119 22.54 5.40 -1.62
C ASP A 119 21.59 5.85 -2.73
N LEU A 120 21.54 7.14 -2.98
CA LEU A 120 20.74 7.76 -4.05
C LEU A 120 21.36 7.58 -5.45
N SER A 121 22.54 6.99 -5.59
CA SER A 121 23.21 6.82 -6.89
C SER A 121 22.36 6.02 -7.89
N LYS A 122 21.51 5.12 -7.39
CA LYS A 122 20.59 4.31 -8.21
C LYS A 122 19.33 5.04 -8.65
N TRP A 123 19.08 6.25 -8.13
CA TRP A 123 17.84 7.01 -8.38
C TRP A 123 17.94 7.95 -9.58
N GLY A 124 19.14 8.07 -10.16
CA GLY A 124 19.42 8.90 -11.31
C GLY A 124 20.90 9.25 -11.42
N GLU A 125 21.32 9.63 -12.62
CA GLU A 125 22.71 9.98 -12.89
C GLU A 125 23.07 11.36 -12.35
N ASN A 126 22.12 12.30 -12.37
CA ASN A 126 22.32 13.67 -11.95
C ASN A 126 21.42 14.09 -10.79
N PHE A 127 21.68 15.27 -10.24
CA PHE A 127 20.94 15.83 -9.10
C PHE A 127 19.43 16.01 -9.40
N TYR A 128 19.08 16.41 -10.61
CA TYR A 128 17.69 16.67 -10.99
C TYR A 128 16.88 15.37 -11.08
N GLU A 129 17.44 14.33 -11.65
CA GLU A 129 16.80 13.01 -11.73
C GLU A 129 16.56 12.43 -10.35
N ARG A 130 17.58 12.50 -9.48
CA ARG A 130 17.46 12.05 -8.07
C ARG A 130 16.39 12.84 -7.33
N GLY A 131 16.39 14.17 -7.48
CA GLY A 131 15.38 15.04 -6.88
C GLY A 131 13.97 14.72 -7.37
N PHE A 132 13.82 14.49 -8.68
CA PHE A 132 12.54 14.11 -9.26
C PHE A 132 12.05 12.75 -8.75
N ALA A 133 12.92 11.73 -8.67
CA ALA A 133 12.57 10.43 -8.14
C ALA A 133 12.16 10.49 -6.66
N VAL A 134 12.88 11.23 -5.81
CA VAL A 134 12.51 11.48 -4.41
C VAL A 134 11.15 12.19 -4.32
N PHE A 135 10.93 13.19 -5.15
CA PHE A 135 9.67 13.93 -5.18
C PHE A 135 8.49 13.03 -5.59
N ALA A 136 8.65 12.23 -6.65
CA ALA A 136 7.66 11.27 -7.09
C ALA A 136 7.35 10.22 -6.02
N ASP A 137 8.36 9.78 -5.29
CA ASP A 137 8.23 8.79 -4.22
C ASP A 137 7.50 9.39 -3.00
N ILE A 138 7.82 10.61 -2.60
CA ILE A 138 7.09 11.33 -1.54
C ILE A 138 5.63 11.59 -1.94
N LEU A 139 5.35 11.85 -3.21
CA LEU A 139 3.99 11.95 -3.70
C LEU A 139 3.26 10.60 -3.78
N GLY A 140 3.96 9.48 -3.62
CA GLY A 140 3.39 8.14 -3.74
C GLY A 140 3.06 7.72 -5.16
N ILE A 141 3.62 8.40 -6.18
CA ILE A 141 3.37 8.15 -7.61
C ILE A 141 4.58 7.56 -8.34
N SER A 142 5.63 7.18 -7.62
CA SER A 142 6.86 6.62 -8.17
C SER A 142 6.59 5.46 -9.13
N ARG A 143 5.64 4.58 -8.79
CA ARG A 143 5.29 3.44 -9.65
C ARG A 143 4.59 3.85 -10.95
N LEU A 144 3.81 4.93 -10.93
CA LEU A 144 3.15 5.46 -12.14
C LEU A 144 4.15 6.14 -13.09
N LEU A 145 5.24 6.68 -12.53
CA LEU A 145 6.30 7.38 -13.28
C LEU A 145 7.52 6.49 -13.54
N GLU A 146 7.44 5.20 -13.17
CA GLU A 146 8.53 4.22 -13.30
C GLU A 146 9.86 4.68 -12.68
N THR A 147 9.77 5.48 -11.60
CA THR A 147 10.93 5.95 -10.85
C THR A 147 11.26 5.02 -9.69
N GLU A 148 12.49 5.08 -9.19
CA GLU A 148 12.91 4.34 -8.01
C GLU A 148 12.12 4.79 -6.77
N SER A 149 11.92 3.83 -5.85
CA SER A 149 11.24 4.08 -4.57
C SER A 149 12.10 3.63 -3.40
N LEU A 150 12.02 4.38 -2.29
CA LEU A 150 12.71 4.03 -1.06
C LEU A 150 12.27 2.66 -0.53
N ASN A 151 10.98 2.38 -0.64
CA ASN A 151 10.39 1.11 -0.23
C ASN A 151 9.50 0.56 -1.33
N GLY A 152 9.85 -0.62 -1.84
CA GLY A 152 9.08 -1.29 -2.88
C GLY A 152 7.60 -1.54 -2.55
N ALA A 153 7.21 -1.54 -1.27
CA ALA A 153 5.81 -1.69 -0.89
C ALA A 153 4.97 -0.42 -1.17
N TRP A 154 5.60 0.73 -1.41
CA TRP A 154 4.90 2.00 -1.65
C TRP A 154 4.19 2.08 -3.00
N TRP A 155 4.41 1.09 -3.89
CA TRP A 155 3.62 0.96 -5.12
C TRP A 155 2.10 0.97 -4.86
N TYR A 156 1.68 0.52 -3.66
CA TYR A 156 0.28 0.51 -3.27
C TYR A 156 -0.31 1.93 -3.15
N MET A 157 0.52 2.93 -2.85
CA MET A 157 0.06 4.32 -2.84
C MET A 157 -0.37 4.79 -4.22
N SER A 158 0.39 4.44 -5.25
CA SER A 158 0.01 4.71 -6.64
C SER A 158 -1.32 4.05 -7.01
N ALA A 159 -1.56 2.82 -6.57
CA ALA A 159 -2.84 2.15 -6.75
C ALA A 159 -3.97 2.83 -5.95
N ALA A 160 -3.70 3.28 -4.72
CA ALA A 160 -4.68 3.97 -3.89
C ALA A 160 -5.16 5.28 -4.54
N PHE A 161 -4.29 6.03 -5.21
CA PHE A 161 -4.68 7.20 -6.01
C PHE A 161 -5.71 6.85 -7.08
N VAL A 162 -5.44 5.79 -7.85
CA VAL A 162 -6.35 5.33 -8.90
C VAL A 162 -7.72 4.98 -8.30
N PHE A 163 -7.75 4.24 -7.19
CA PHE A 163 -9.01 3.83 -6.53
C PHE A 163 -9.79 4.99 -5.91
N ILE A 164 -9.14 6.08 -5.50
CA ILE A 164 -9.82 7.24 -4.92
C ILE A 164 -10.39 8.14 -6.02
N ILE A 165 -9.74 8.20 -7.18
CA ILE A 165 -10.12 9.08 -8.29
C ILE A 165 -11.21 8.43 -9.17
N LEU A 166 -11.20 7.11 -9.33
CA LEU A 166 -12.21 6.35 -10.10
C LEU A 166 -13.52 6.17 -9.33
#